data_ba7d94fadabf0f0d7ede2799ea0a5a19
#
_entry.id   ba7d94fadabf0f0d7ede2799ea0a5a19
#
_cell.length_a   1.000
_cell.length_b   1.000
_cell.length_c   1.000
_cell.angle_alpha   90.00
_cell.angle_beta   90.00
_cell.angle_gamma   90.00
#
_symmetry.space_group_name_H-M   'P 1'
#
loop_
_entity.id
_entity.type
_entity.pdbx_description
1 polymer ?
#
loop_
_entity_poly.entity_id
_entity_poly.type
_entity_poly.pdbx_seq_one_letter_code
_entity_poly.pdbx_strand_id
1 'polypeptide(L)'
;MVVCEKFVPLQSQKQATSCQEPNRNVAQRIKRIMDLIKIAEQAFQNEKVASYPEFKAGDTITVTYRIKEGDKERLQKFRGVVIQISGQDPFTKTFTVRKIASGVGVERIFPYQSPFIDSIEVNKFGKVRRARIFYLRDLTGKKARIREKVYTAENKEA
;
A
#
# COMPACT_ATOMS: atom_id res chain seq x y z
N MET A 1 1.72 27.42 -82.55
CA MET A 1 0.44 26.96 -81.96
C MET A 1 0.78 25.89 -80.96
N VAL A 2 0.84 26.26 -79.70
CA VAL A 2 1.18 25.34 -78.61
C VAL A 2 -0.07 25.21 -77.72
N VAL A 3 -0.63 24.02 -77.72
CA VAL A 3 -1.83 23.68 -76.93
C VAL A 3 -1.39 23.41 -75.52
N CYS A 4 -1.89 24.22 -74.63
CA CYS A 4 -1.61 24.10 -73.16
C CYS A 4 -2.62 23.13 -72.51
N GLU A 5 -2.21 21.91 -72.19
CA GLU A 5 -3.01 20.97 -71.46
C GLU A 5 -3.00 21.36 -69.98
N LYS A 6 -4.18 21.59 -69.43
CA LYS A 6 -4.43 21.89 -68.03
C LYS A 6 -4.36 20.58 -67.21
N PHE A 7 -3.34 20.47 -66.36
CA PHE A 7 -3.17 19.41 -65.39
C PHE A 7 -4.14 19.65 -64.24
N VAL A 8 -5.08 18.73 -64.05
CA VAL A 8 -6.01 18.72 -62.88
C VAL A 8 -5.38 17.92 -61.74
N PRO A 9 -5.16 18.48 -60.54
CA PRO A 9 -4.62 17.70 -59.46
C PRO A 9 -5.70 16.81 -58.84
N LEU A 10 -5.37 15.53 -58.68
CA LEU A 10 -6.13 14.54 -57.93
C LEU A 10 -6.23 14.96 -56.45
N GLN A 11 -7.42 15.30 -56.01
CA GLN A 11 -7.70 15.51 -54.59
C GLN A 11 -7.71 14.15 -53.87
N SER A 12 -6.66 13.89 -53.07
CA SER A 12 -6.59 12.81 -52.11
C SER A 12 -7.65 13.02 -51.04
N GLN A 13 -8.70 12.23 -51.06
CA GLN A 13 -9.68 12.14 -49.99
C GLN A 13 -9.02 11.46 -48.79
N LYS A 14 -8.57 12.27 -47.82
CA LYS A 14 -8.23 11.78 -46.48
C LYS A 14 -9.54 11.41 -45.80
N GLN A 15 -9.83 10.12 -45.75
CA GLN A 15 -10.84 9.58 -44.83
C GLN A 15 -10.38 9.84 -43.40
N ALA A 16 -10.97 10.84 -42.77
CA ALA A 16 -10.83 11.06 -41.34
C ALA A 16 -11.54 9.91 -40.62
N THR A 17 -10.76 8.96 -40.13
CA THR A 17 -11.23 8.00 -39.14
C THR A 17 -11.65 8.79 -37.89
N SER A 18 -12.95 8.94 -37.71
CA SER A 18 -13.54 9.52 -36.50
C SER A 18 -13.17 8.61 -35.32
N CYS A 19 -12.20 9.02 -34.54
CA CYS A 19 -12.01 8.48 -33.21
C CYS A 19 -13.29 8.79 -32.43
N GLN A 20 -14.13 7.79 -32.24
CA GLN A 20 -15.29 7.90 -31.38
C GLN A 20 -14.80 8.22 -29.96
N GLU A 21 -15.07 9.44 -29.49
CA GLU A 21 -14.85 9.83 -28.10
C GLU A 21 -15.58 8.82 -27.21
N PRO A 22 -14.94 8.32 -26.13
CA PRO A 22 -15.60 7.42 -25.20
C PRO A 22 -16.82 8.12 -24.64
N ASN A 23 -17.95 7.47 -24.75
CA ASN A 23 -19.26 7.96 -24.36
C ASN A 23 -19.19 8.68 -23.00
N ARG A 24 -19.36 10.01 -22.99
CA ARG A 24 -19.27 10.87 -21.79
C ARG A 24 -20.15 10.37 -20.64
N ASN A 25 -21.26 9.73 -20.99
CA ASN A 25 -22.18 9.16 -20.01
C ASN A 25 -21.57 7.96 -19.26
N VAL A 26 -20.76 7.12 -19.93
CA VAL A 26 -20.09 5.98 -19.30
C VAL A 26 -18.98 6.47 -18.36
N ALA A 27 -18.18 7.45 -18.81
CA ALA A 27 -17.14 8.03 -17.97
C ALA A 27 -17.71 8.75 -16.72
N GLN A 28 -18.84 9.45 -16.86
CA GLN A 28 -19.55 10.06 -15.72
C GLN A 28 -20.15 9.00 -14.78
N ARG A 29 -20.67 7.90 -15.33
CA ARG A 29 -21.22 6.80 -14.54
C ARG A 29 -20.13 6.09 -13.73
N ILE A 30 -18.96 5.86 -14.32
CA ILE A 30 -17.79 5.30 -13.62
C ILE A 30 -17.31 6.24 -12.53
N LYS A 31 -17.20 7.56 -12.77
CA LYS A 31 -16.87 8.55 -11.74
C LYS A 31 -17.86 8.52 -10.58
N ARG A 32 -19.15 8.44 -10.86
CA ARG A 32 -20.19 8.41 -9.82
C ARG A 32 -20.12 7.15 -8.95
N ILE A 33 -19.79 5.98 -9.55
CA ILE A 33 -19.56 4.74 -8.79
C ILE A 33 -18.31 4.86 -7.92
N MET A 34 -17.22 5.42 -8.44
CA MET A 34 -16.00 5.67 -7.66
C MET A 34 -16.27 6.63 -6.49
N ASP A 35 -17.10 7.62 -6.68
CA ASP A 35 -17.46 8.60 -5.64
C ASP A 35 -18.28 7.95 -4.49
N LEU A 36 -19.16 7.00 -4.80
CA LEU A 36 -19.92 6.25 -3.78
C LEU A 36 -19.01 5.38 -2.92
N ILE A 37 -18.00 4.74 -3.51
CA ILE A 37 -17.00 3.95 -2.77
C ILE A 37 -16.23 4.88 -1.84
N LYS A 38 -15.77 6.03 -2.31
CA LYS A 38 -15.05 7.01 -1.49
C LYS A 38 -15.88 7.53 -0.32
N ILE A 39 -17.19 7.77 -0.54
CA ILE A 39 -18.11 8.18 0.53
C ILE A 39 -18.22 7.08 1.59
N ALA A 40 -18.38 5.83 1.17
CA ALA A 40 -18.41 4.70 2.09
C ALA A 40 -17.08 4.54 2.86
N GLU A 41 -15.96 4.67 2.17
CA GLU A 41 -14.63 4.65 2.79
C GLU A 41 -14.47 5.74 3.85
N GLN A 42 -14.85 6.97 3.55
CA GLN A 42 -14.81 8.08 4.51
C GLN A 42 -15.69 7.82 5.74
N ALA A 43 -16.88 7.22 5.56
CA ALA A 43 -17.77 6.90 6.66
C ALA A 43 -17.20 5.81 7.61
N PHE A 44 -16.37 4.91 7.11
CA PHE A 44 -15.74 3.83 7.88
C PHE A 44 -14.27 4.10 8.23
N GLN A 45 -13.79 5.31 8.02
CA GLN A 45 -12.42 5.66 8.35
C GLN A 45 -12.17 5.57 9.85
N ASN A 46 -11.13 4.84 10.23
CA ASN A 46 -10.70 4.75 11.63
C ASN A 46 -9.82 5.96 11.97
N GLU A 47 -10.28 6.80 12.88
CA GLU A 47 -9.58 8.01 13.32
C GLU A 47 -8.19 7.72 13.92
N LYS A 48 -8.01 6.55 14.53
CA LYS A 48 -6.72 6.13 15.13
C LYS A 48 -5.59 5.99 14.12
N VAL A 49 -5.91 5.76 12.85
CA VAL A 49 -4.89 5.60 11.79
C VAL A 49 -4.01 6.84 11.63
N ALA A 50 -4.58 8.02 11.83
CA ALA A 50 -3.84 9.27 11.77
C ALA A 50 -2.72 9.39 12.84
N SER A 51 -2.85 8.64 13.95
CA SER A 51 -1.88 8.64 15.05
C SER A 51 -0.80 7.56 14.94
N TYR A 52 -0.88 6.66 13.95
CA TYR A 52 0.12 5.61 13.80
C TYR A 52 1.43 6.15 13.26
N PRO A 53 2.58 5.74 13.84
CA PRO A 53 3.88 6.15 13.37
C PRO A 53 4.16 5.60 11.96
N GLU A 54 4.98 6.32 11.20
CA GLU A 54 5.48 5.82 9.93
C GLU A 54 6.53 4.73 10.15
N PHE A 55 6.37 3.61 9.47
CA PHE A 55 7.31 2.50 9.49
C PHE A 55 7.47 1.89 8.09
N LYS A 56 8.56 1.19 7.89
CA LYS A 56 8.91 0.54 6.62
C LYS A 56 9.14 -0.97 6.83
N ALA A 57 9.23 -1.70 5.71
CA ALA A 57 9.66 -3.09 5.76
C ALA A 57 11.07 -3.17 6.39
N GLY A 58 11.25 -4.11 7.30
CA GLY A 58 12.48 -4.29 8.07
C GLY A 58 12.43 -3.70 9.48
N ASP A 59 11.49 -2.82 9.77
CA ASP A 59 11.35 -2.25 11.10
C ASP A 59 10.76 -3.27 12.08
N THR A 60 11.18 -3.19 13.32
CA THR A 60 10.60 -3.98 14.40
C THR A 60 9.53 -3.15 15.09
N ILE A 61 8.29 -3.63 15.01
CA ILE A 61 7.13 -2.96 15.59
C ILE A 61 6.43 -3.83 16.62
N THR A 62 5.70 -3.19 17.53
CA THR A 62 4.78 -3.84 18.46
C THR A 62 3.37 -3.37 18.10
N VAL A 63 2.52 -4.29 17.69
CA VAL A 63 1.11 -4.05 17.41
C VAL A 63 0.29 -4.52 18.59
N THR A 64 -0.45 -3.60 19.22
CA THR A 64 -1.43 -3.93 20.25
C THR A 64 -2.79 -4.05 19.58
N TYR A 65 -3.41 -5.20 19.68
CA TYR A 65 -4.71 -5.46 19.07
C TYR A 65 -5.66 -6.10 20.07
N ARG A 66 -6.95 -5.85 19.86
CA ARG A 66 -8.04 -6.30 20.70
C ARG A 66 -8.56 -7.65 20.20
N ILE A 67 -8.67 -8.60 21.11
CA ILE A 67 -9.27 -9.91 20.84
C ILE A 67 -10.56 -10.01 21.62
N LYS A 68 -11.63 -10.43 20.95
CA LYS A 68 -12.91 -10.78 21.56
C LYS A 68 -12.99 -12.29 21.74
N GLU A 69 -13.20 -12.73 22.96
CA GLU A 69 -13.37 -14.15 23.32
C GLU A 69 -14.71 -14.29 24.05
N GLY A 70 -15.78 -14.56 23.29
CA GLY A 70 -17.15 -14.49 23.82
C GLY A 70 -17.48 -13.08 24.29
N ASP A 71 -17.84 -12.93 25.57
CA ASP A 71 -18.19 -11.65 26.19
C ASP A 71 -16.99 -10.87 26.73
N LYS A 72 -15.81 -11.48 26.69
CA LYS A 72 -14.57 -10.84 27.21
C LYS A 72 -13.73 -10.26 26.09
N GLU A 73 -13.19 -9.08 26.33
CA GLU A 73 -12.22 -8.44 25.46
C GLU A 73 -10.87 -8.37 26.16
N ARG A 74 -9.80 -8.70 25.44
CA ARG A 74 -8.42 -8.54 25.93
C ARG A 74 -7.52 -7.91 24.89
N LEU A 75 -6.53 -7.15 25.35
CA LEU A 75 -5.48 -6.60 24.52
C LEU A 75 -4.31 -7.59 24.43
N GLN A 76 -3.85 -7.84 23.22
CA GLN A 76 -2.68 -8.65 22.97
C GLN A 76 -1.63 -7.86 22.20
N LYS A 77 -0.36 -7.95 22.64
CA LYS A 77 0.78 -7.35 21.96
C LYS A 77 1.47 -8.36 21.05
N PHE A 78 1.67 -7.99 19.79
CA PHE A 78 2.39 -8.77 18.80
C PHE A 78 3.63 -7.99 18.36
N ARG A 79 4.79 -8.35 18.91
CA ARG A 79 6.07 -7.75 18.56
C ARG A 79 6.76 -8.59 17.49
N GLY A 80 7.13 -7.96 16.38
CA GLY A 80 7.79 -8.66 15.27
C GLY A 80 8.40 -7.70 14.27
N VAL A 81 8.94 -8.27 13.21
CA VAL A 81 9.55 -7.54 12.09
C VAL A 81 8.55 -7.42 10.96
N VAL A 82 8.43 -6.23 10.37
CA VAL A 82 7.59 -5.99 9.19
C VAL A 82 8.27 -6.59 7.96
N ILE A 83 7.62 -7.56 7.32
CA ILE A 83 8.13 -8.21 6.10
C ILE A 83 7.75 -7.43 4.86
N GLN A 84 6.51 -6.98 4.78
CA GLN A 84 5.99 -6.23 3.65
C GLN A 84 4.88 -5.28 4.08
N ILE A 85 4.71 -4.24 3.28
CA ILE A 85 3.53 -3.37 3.28
C ILE A 85 2.94 -3.48 1.88
N SER A 86 1.65 -3.75 1.77
CA SER A 86 0.90 -3.92 0.53
C SER A 86 -0.28 -2.96 0.50
N GLY A 87 -0.72 -2.60 -0.72
CA GLY A 87 -1.80 -1.65 -0.94
C GLY A 87 -1.30 -0.21 -1.04
N GLN A 88 -1.85 0.53 -2.03
CA GLN A 88 -1.57 1.95 -2.23
C GLN A 88 -2.60 2.81 -1.51
N ASP A 89 -3.87 2.37 -1.58
CA ASP A 89 -4.96 3.09 -0.94
C ASP A 89 -4.94 2.89 0.58
N PRO A 90 -5.25 3.91 1.36
CA PRO A 90 -5.28 3.84 2.81
C PRO A 90 -6.17 2.70 3.34
N PHE A 91 -7.29 2.41 2.66
CA PHE A 91 -8.27 1.39 3.07
C PHE A 91 -7.84 -0.04 2.75
N THR A 92 -7.15 -0.25 1.63
CA THR A 92 -6.64 -1.56 1.22
C THR A 92 -5.25 -1.85 1.75
N LYS A 93 -4.62 -0.86 2.40
CA LYS A 93 -3.27 -0.98 2.94
C LYS A 93 -3.20 -2.01 4.05
N THR A 94 -2.33 -2.99 3.87
CA THR A 94 -2.06 -4.05 4.84
C THR A 94 -0.57 -4.17 5.10
N PHE A 95 -0.20 -4.62 6.29
CA PHE A 95 1.19 -4.91 6.62
C PHE A 95 1.31 -6.29 7.27
N THR A 96 2.38 -6.99 6.94
CA THR A 96 2.65 -8.33 7.46
C THR A 96 3.79 -8.25 8.46
N VAL A 97 3.54 -8.76 9.66
CA VAL A 97 4.52 -8.82 10.76
C VAL A 97 4.88 -10.27 11.03
N ARG A 98 6.20 -10.55 11.07
CA ARG A 98 6.75 -11.87 11.41
C ARG A 98 7.39 -11.85 12.79
N LYS A 99 7.07 -12.86 13.55
CA LYS A 99 7.64 -13.14 14.88
C LYS A 99 8.12 -14.59 14.90
N ILE A 100 9.23 -14.85 15.56
CA ILE A 100 9.67 -16.21 15.89
C ILE A 100 9.18 -16.51 17.31
N ALA A 101 8.34 -17.51 17.44
CA ALA A 101 7.82 -17.99 18.72
C ALA A 101 8.18 -19.47 18.87
N SER A 102 8.91 -19.82 19.92
CA SER A 102 9.32 -21.23 20.20
C SER A 102 9.98 -21.93 19.00
N GLY A 103 10.82 -21.21 18.24
CA GLY A 103 11.50 -21.74 17.06
C GLY A 103 10.66 -21.74 15.79
N VAL A 104 9.36 -21.45 15.85
CA VAL A 104 8.45 -21.40 14.73
C VAL A 104 8.24 -19.94 14.28
N GLY A 105 8.30 -19.69 12.98
CA GLY A 105 7.99 -18.39 12.40
C GLY A 105 6.49 -18.18 12.26
N VAL A 106 5.94 -17.22 12.99
CA VAL A 106 4.52 -16.85 12.94
C VAL A 106 4.39 -15.53 12.20
N GLU A 107 3.55 -15.48 11.18
CA GLU A 107 3.24 -14.27 10.42
C GLU A 107 1.78 -13.88 10.63
N ARG A 108 1.55 -12.57 10.80
CA ARG A 108 0.21 -11.99 10.85
C ARG A 108 0.10 -10.84 9.87
N ILE A 109 -1.02 -10.79 9.16
CA ILE A 109 -1.38 -9.70 8.28
C ILE A 109 -2.35 -8.80 9.03
N PHE A 110 -2.04 -7.52 9.10
CA PHE A 110 -2.87 -6.50 9.74
C PHE A 110 -3.34 -5.49 8.71
N PRO A 111 -4.67 -5.31 8.53
CA PRO A 111 -5.20 -4.17 7.77
C PRO A 111 -4.95 -2.88 8.54
N TYR A 112 -4.50 -1.84 7.86
CA TYR A 112 -4.19 -0.54 8.49
C TYR A 112 -5.43 0.10 9.12
N GLN A 113 -6.58 -0.02 8.47
CA GLN A 113 -7.87 0.54 8.89
C GLN A 113 -8.65 -0.37 9.86
N SER A 114 -8.02 -1.41 10.41
CA SER A 114 -8.71 -2.33 11.29
C SER A 114 -9.13 -1.64 12.61
N PRO A 115 -10.40 -1.72 13.01
CA PRO A 115 -10.86 -1.18 14.30
C PRO A 115 -10.31 -1.97 15.50
N PHE A 116 -9.80 -3.18 15.27
CA PHE A 116 -9.22 -4.03 16.32
C PHE A 116 -7.79 -3.61 16.69
N ILE A 117 -7.11 -2.82 15.88
CA ILE A 117 -5.78 -2.30 16.22
C ILE A 117 -5.97 -1.13 17.18
N ASP A 118 -5.34 -1.23 18.35
CA ASP A 118 -5.39 -0.20 19.36
C ASP A 118 -4.21 0.77 19.22
N SER A 119 -2.99 0.26 19.17
CA SER A 119 -1.77 1.06 19.02
C SER A 119 -0.70 0.32 18.22
N ILE A 120 0.17 1.10 17.57
CA ILE A 120 1.36 0.61 16.87
C ILE A 120 2.56 1.39 17.42
N GLU A 121 3.55 0.69 17.92
CA GLU A 121 4.79 1.25 18.45
C GLU A 121 5.97 0.78 17.61
N VAL A 122 6.83 1.71 17.15
CA VAL A 122 8.07 1.37 16.47
C VAL A 122 9.18 1.21 17.51
N ASN A 123 9.70 0.00 17.65
CA ASN A 123 10.77 -0.30 18.60
C ASN A 123 12.15 -0.04 18.00
N LYS A 124 12.37 -0.44 16.73
CA LYS A 124 13.66 -0.36 16.06
C LYS A 124 13.49 -0.13 14.58
N PHE A 125 14.29 0.74 14.02
CA PHE A 125 14.34 0.97 12.58
C PHE A 125 15.38 0.05 11.92
N GLY A 126 14.96 -0.70 10.91
CA GLY A 126 15.80 -1.66 10.23
C GLY A 126 16.42 -1.10 8.94
N LYS A 127 17.69 -1.41 8.68
CA LYS A 127 18.34 -1.11 7.41
C LYS A 127 18.18 -2.27 6.45
N VAL A 128 17.27 -2.15 5.50
CA VAL A 128 17.03 -3.14 4.44
C VAL A 128 17.09 -2.48 3.07
N ARG A 129 17.44 -3.27 2.03
CA ARG A 129 17.53 -2.79 0.65
C ARG A 129 16.28 -3.08 -0.17
N ARG A 130 15.42 -4.00 0.29
CA ARG A 130 14.24 -4.46 -0.42
C ARG A 130 12.97 -4.04 0.30
N ALA A 131 11.95 -3.67 -0.46
CA ALA A 131 10.62 -3.35 0.07
C ALA A 131 9.86 -4.60 0.59
N ARG A 132 10.19 -5.78 0.06
CA ARG A 132 9.65 -7.07 0.51
C ARG A 132 10.79 -7.98 0.93
N ILE A 133 10.77 -8.43 2.17
CA ILE A 133 11.88 -9.18 2.80
C ILE A 133 11.50 -10.63 3.07
N PHE A 134 10.98 -11.32 2.04
CA PHE A 134 10.55 -12.71 2.16
C PHE A 134 11.69 -13.69 2.45
N TYR A 135 12.91 -13.33 2.11
CA TYR A 135 14.09 -14.15 2.40
C TYR A 135 14.31 -14.43 3.91
N LEU A 136 13.68 -13.64 4.79
CA LEU A 136 13.69 -13.89 6.23
C LEU A 136 12.96 -15.18 6.64
N ARG A 137 12.13 -15.73 5.76
CA ARG A 137 11.43 -16.99 6.01
C ARG A 137 12.39 -18.17 6.08
N ASP A 138 13.40 -18.15 5.23
CA ASP A 138 14.39 -19.22 5.08
C ASP A 138 15.59 -19.06 6.04
N LEU A 139 15.74 -17.87 6.62
CA LEU A 139 16.85 -17.56 7.50
C LEU A 139 16.49 -17.76 8.97
N THR A 140 17.41 -18.39 9.71
CA THR A 140 17.28 -18.62 11.15
C THR A 140 18.51 -18.11 11.91
N GLY A 141 18.35 -17.85 13.19
CA GLY A 141 19.43 -17.47 14.11
C GLY A 141 20.08 -16.13 13.77
N LYS A 142 21.40 -16.08 13.71
CA LYS A 142 22.17 -14.84 13.49
C LYS A 142 21.94 -14.22 12.12
N LYS A 143 21.71 -15.05 11.08
CA LYS A 143 21.47 -14.60 9.69
C LYS A 143 20.13 -13.89 9.52
N ALA A 144 19.14 -14.19 10.36
CA ALA A 144 17.82 -13.57 10.34
C ALA A 144 17.79 -12.19 11.04
N ARG A 145 18.88 -11.75 11.65
CA ARG A 145 18.92 -10.45 12.33
C ARG A 145 19.08 -9.33 11.34
N ILE A 146 18.16 -8.36 11.37
CA ILE A 146 18.23 -7.13 10.60
C ILE A 146 19.13 -6.14 11.36
N ARG A 147 20.03 -5.48 10.63
CA ARG A 147 20.87 -4.40 11.20
C ARG A 147 20.01 -3.19 11.48
N GLU A 148 20.23 -2.57 12.64
CA GLU A 148 19.55 -1.32 12.98
C GLU A 148 20.10 -0.17 12.12
N LYS A 149 19.22 0.76 11.76
CA LYS A 149 19.59 2.00 11.13
C LYS A 149 20.05 2.96 12.24
N VAL A 150 21.32 3.28 12.26
CA VAL A 150 21.86 4.30 13.17
C VAL A 150 21.44 5.66 12.63
N TYR A 151 20.62 6.38 13.35
CA TYR A 151 20.32 7.78 13.06
C TYR A 151 21.43 8.64 13.68
N THR A 152 22.28 9.22 12.88
CA THR A 152 23.08 10.38 13.25
C THR A 152 22.14 11.58 13.43
N ALA A 153 22.45 12.48 14.34
CA ALA A 153 21.59 13.62 14.70
C ALA A 153 21.17 14.48 13.48
N GLU A 154 21.99 14.52 12.44
CA GLU A 154 21.74 15.21 11.16
C GLU A 154 20.57 14.66 10.33
N ASN A 155 20.11 13.44 10.56
CA ASN A 155 19.01 12.79 9.82
C ASN A 155 17.66 12.89 10.52
N LYS A 156 17.53 13.66 11.60
CA LYS A 156 16.26 13.84 12.33
C LYS A 156 15.41 15.00 11.81
N GLU A 157 15.98 15.88 10.99
CA GLU A 157 15.33 17.12 10.54
C GLU A 157 14.93 17.10 9.05
N ALA A 158 14.94 15.93 8.38
CA ALA A 158 14.54 15.80 6.98
C ALA A 158 13.23 14.99 6.84
#